data_108154d0ba908926ab191e45509927f7
#
_entry.id   108154d0ba908926ab191e45509927f7
#
_cell.length_a   1.000
_cell.length_b   1.000
_cell.length_c   1.000
_cell.angle_alpha   90.00
_cell.angle_beta   90.00
_cell.angle_gamma   90.00
#
_symmetry.space_group_name_H-M   'P 1'
#
loop_
_entity.id
_entity.type
_entity.pdbx_description
1 polymer ?
#
loop_
_entity_poly.entity_id
_entity_poly.type
_entity_poly.pdbx_seq_one_letter_code
_entity_poly.pdbx_strand_id
1 'polypeptide(L)'
;MSSDPARPAGRAERPPEALRIVPRVSRDGAGAASTAWPPVYSTVRTASATVRVAVAGEGPPLLLLTGIGANIEMWEPAARHLTGRRLVMLDMPGTGGSPALRVGLRMRGYAQLVTQVLDVLGLDRVDVLGYSWGGALAQQLAHQAPERVRALVLVATTPGLGGQPPSPWVLALMSSPARYYSRTYLRLTAPLLFGSSPGAAADSSHGRARLHRPPSLVGYTQQLYAVSGWSSRWWLRQVDHPTLVIGARRDPLAPPRNAEILAAALPDARLEMVDGGHLFLFEDAEQGCALVEDFLGDPDAGAPVEQLRARSGR
;
A
#
# COMPACT_ATOMS: atom_id res chain seq x y z
N MET A 1 -62.85 -29.35 8.92
CA MET A 1 -61.71 -30.16 8.46
C MET A 1 -61.26 -29.53 7.16
N SER A 2 -60.25 -28.71 7.22
CA SER A 2 -59.64 -28.10 6.01
C SER A 2 -58.11 -28.15 6.22
N SER A 3 -57.48 -28.94 5.39
CA SER A 3 -56.08 -29.23 5.36
C SER A 3 -55.33 -28.10 4.62
N ASP A 4 -54.41 -27.43 5.29
CA ASP A 4 -53.49 -26.45 4.80
C ASP A 4 -52.32 -27.16 4.08
N PRO A 5 -51.97 -26.84 2.83
CA PRO A 5 -50.82 -27.43 2.15
C PRO A 5 -49.52 -26.72 2.52
N ALA A 6 -48.52 -27.50 2.89
CA ALA A 6 -47.18 -27.13 3.29
C ALA A 6 -46.45 -26.22 2.24
N ARG A 7 -45.86 -25.13 2.72
CA ARG A 7 -44.90 -24.27 2.00
C ARG A 7 -43.65 -25.09 1.67
N PRO A 8 -43.10 -25.03 0.44
CA PRO A 8 -41.84 -25.68 0.14
C PRO A 8 -40.66 -24.86 0.76
N ALA A 9 -39.75 -25.60 1.37
CA ALA A 9 -38.51 -25.10 1.97
C ALA A 9 -37.68 -24.34 0.91
N GLY A 10 -37.25 -23.12 1.29
CA GLY A 10 -36.40 -22.25 0.45
C GLY A 10 -35.08 -22.96 0.10
N ARG A 11 -34.77 -23.01 -1.17
CA ARG A 11 -33.45 -23.38 -1.68
C ARG A 11 -32.46 -22.35 -1.13
N ALA A 12 -31.50 -22.84 -0.34
CA ALA A 12 -30.30 -22.09 0.01
C ALA A 12 -29.56 -21.74 -1.28
N GLU A 13 -29.52 -20.47 -1.62
CA GLU A 13 -28.68 -19.97 -2.73
C GLU A 13 -27.22 -20.29 -2.41
N ARG A 14 -26.58 -21.10 -3.26
CA ARG A 14 -25.14 -21.29 -3.23
C ARG A 14 -24.47 -19.93 -3.49
N PRO A 15 -23.42 -19.58 -2.72
CA PRO A 15 -22.66 -18.38 -3.03
C PRO A 15 -22.07 -18.50 -4.44
N PRO A 16 -21.95 -17.37 -5.18
CA PRO A 16 -21.42 -17.38 -6.55
C PRO A 16 -20.04 -17.98 -6.55
N GLU A 17 -19.81 -18.89 -7.49
CA GLU A 17 -18.56 -19.62 -7.70
C GLU A 17 -17.43 -18.59 -7.91
N ALA A 18 -16.68 -18.32 -6.84
CA ALA A 18 -15.50 -17.49 -6.88
C ALA A 18 -14.46 -18.22 -7.74
N LEU A 19 -14.15 -17.65 -8.89
CA LEU A 19 -13.16 -18.19 -9.83
C LEU A 19 -11.80 -18.29 -9.09
N ARG A 20 -11.52 -19.47 -8.53
CA ARG A 20 -10.22 -19.83 -7.95
C ARG A 20 -9.25 -20.05 -9.09
N ILE A 21 -8.55 -19.01 -9.51
CA ILE A 21 -7.30 -19.15 -10.24
C ILE A 21 -6.20 -18.65 -9.31
N VAL A 22 -5.83 -19.48 -8.36
CA VAL A 22 -4.51 -19.43 -7.72
C VAL A 22 -3.66 -20.44 -8.48
N PRO A 23 -2.65 -20.03 -9.27
CA PRO A 23 -1.70 -20.98 -9.80
C PRO A 23 -1.04 -21.69 -8.60
N ARG A 24 -1.18 -23.02 -8.50
CA ARG A 24 -0.30 -23.81 -7.64
C ARG A 24 1.09 -23.68 -8.21
N VAL A 25 1.94 -22.91 -7.56
CA VAL A 25 3.38 -22.96 -7.84
C VAL A 25 3.87 -24.30 -7.32
N SER A 26 4.42 -25.13 -8.23
CA SER A 26 5.04 -26.43 -7.91
C SER A 26 6.22 -26.19 -6.97
N ARG A 27 6.28 -26.98 -5.91
CA ARG A 27 7.38 -27.00 -4.93
C ARG A 27 8.57 -27.82 -5.45
N ASP A 28 9.18 -27.45 -6.54
CA ASP A 28 10.41 -28.09 -6.98
C ASP A 28 11.41 -27.04 -7.45
N GLY A 29 12.47 -26.82 -6.67
CA GLY A 29 13.59 -25.99 -7.07
C GLY A 29 14.16 -25.11 -5.95
N ALA A 30 14.83 -25.72 -4.96
CA ALA A 30 15.78 -24.99 -4.14
C ALA A 30 17.00 -24.64 -4.98
N GLY A 31 17.19 -23.35 -5.29
CA GLY A 31 18.42 -22.90 -5.94
C GLY A 31 18.26 -21.62 -6.73
N ALA A 32 18.83 -20.54 -6.21
CA ALA A 32 18.90 -19.16 -6.66
C ALA A 32 17.76 -18.28 -6.11
N ALA A 33 18.13 -17.17 -5.45
CA ALA A 33 17.20 -16.14 -5.02
C ALA A 33 16.35 -15.69 -6.21
N SER A 34 15.10 -16.15 -6.26
CA SER A 34 14.15 -15.82 -7.33
C SER A 34 13.88 -14.33 -7.24
N THR A 35 14.31 -13.59 -8.26
CA THR A 35 13.93 -12.17 -8.37
C THR A 35 12.41 -12.10 -8.40
N ALA A 36 11.81 -11.35 -7.47
CA ALA A 36 10.36 -11.23 -7.34
C ALA A 36 9.67 -10.55 -8.55
N TRP A 37 10.35 -10.40 -9.67
CA TRP A 37 9.87 -9.74 -10.87
C TRP A 37 10.22 -10.53 -12.14
N PRO A 38 9.33 -10.72 -13.12
CA PRO A 38 7.98 -10.15 -13.22
C PRO A 38 6.93 -10.89 -12.38
N PRO A 39 5.88 -10.17 -11.92
CA PRO A 39 4.81 -10.77 -11.13
C PRO A 39 3.79 -11.53 -11.99
N VAL A 40 3.01 -12.39 -11.34
CA VAL A 40 1.80 -12.99 -11.92
C VAL A 40 0.60 -12.09 -11.67
N TYR A 41 -0.05 -11.66 -12.74
CA TYR A 41 -1.22 -10.79 -12.68
C TYR A 41 -2.52 -11.60 -12.65
N SER A 42 -3.47 -11.11 -11.87
CA SER A 42 -4.83 -11.63 -11.81
C SER A 42 -5.85 -10.52 -11.58
N THR A 43 -7.11 -10.86 -11.63
CA THR A 43 -8.21 -9.94 -11.32
C THR A 43 -9.05 -10.52 -10.22
N VAL A 44 -9.20 -9.77 -9.13
CA VAL A 44 -10.04 -10.11 -7.98
C VAL A 44 -11.34 -9.34 -8.08
N ARG A 45 -12.46 -10.04 -7.95
CA ARG A 45 -13.79 -9.44 -7.82
C ARG A 45 -14.22 -9.51 -6.37
N THR A 46 -14.50 -8.37 -5.79
CA THR A 46 -15.06 -8.23 -4.45
C THR A 46 -16.51 -7.75 -4.53
N ALA A 47 -17.18 -7.66 -3.39
CA ALA A 47 -18.51 -7.05 -3.32
C ALA A 47 -18.48 -5.55 -3.72
N SER A 48 -17.34 -4.88 -3.53
CA SER A 48 -17.20 -3.42 -3.69
C SER A 48 -16.61 -3.02 -5.04
N ALA A 49 -15.72 -3.83 -5.63
CA ALA A 49 -14.98 -3.47 -6.84
C ALA A 49 -14.35 -4.68 -7.53
N THR A 50 -13.91 -4.44 -8.77
CA THR A 50 -12.98 -5.32 -9.50
C THR A 50 -11.58 -4.71 -9.38
N VAL A 51 -10.62 -5.48 -8.90
CA VAL A 51 -9.25 -5.03 -8.60
C VAL A 51 -8.25 -5.90 -9.35
N ARG A 52 -7.35 -5.28 -10.11
CA ARG A 52 -6.18 -5.98 -10.66
C ARG A 52 -5.17 -6.17 -9.53
N VAL A 53 -4.67 -7.38 -9.41
CA VAL A 53 -3.72 -7.82 -8.39
C VAL A 53 -2.50 -8.42 -9.07
N ALA A 54 -1.34 -8.27 -8.48
CA ALA A 54 -0.14 -8.98 -8.87
C ALA A 54 0.49 -9.65 -7.66
N VAL A 55 1.00 -10.86 -7.86
CA VAL A 55 1.72 -11.62 -6.84
C VAL A 55 3.09 -12.01 -7.40
N ALA A 56 4.14 -11.81 -6.60
CA ALA A 56 5.52 -12.10 -6.96
C ALA A 56 6.31 -12.63 -5.77
N GLY A 57 7.28 -13.51 -6.03
CA GLY A 57 8.12 -14.08 -4.99
C GLY A 57 7.41 -15.11 -4.11
N GLU A 58 8.16 -15.64 -3.15
CA GLU A 58 7.72 -16.63 -2.17
C GLU A 58 8.13 -16.21 -0.77
N GLY A 59 7.48 -16.75 0.27
CA GLY A 59 7.75 -16.43 1.66
C GLY A 59 6.57 -15.75 2.37
N PRO A 60 6.81 -15.07 3.51
CA PRO A 60 5.78 -14.36 4.24
C PRO A 60 5.11 -13.29 3.37
N PRO A 61 3.78 -13.16 3.40
CA PRO A 61 3.07 -12.21 2.54
C PRO A 61 3.32 -10.76 2.96
N LEU A 62 3.73 -9.93 2.00
CA LEU A 62 3.91 -8.50 2.13
C LEU A 62 2.98 -7.78 1.16
N LEU A 63 1.98 -7.10 1.70
CA LEU A 63 1.06 -6.25 0.95
C LEU A 63 1.70 -4.89 0.66
N LEU A 64 1.80 -4.52 -0.61
CA LEU A 64 2.35 -3.25 -1.08
C LEU A 64 1.23 -2.30 -1.52
N LEU A 65 1.02 -1.22 -0.78
CA LEU A 65 0.01 -0.19 -1.05
C LEU A 65 0.68 1.05 -1.66
N THR A 66 0.31 1.37 -2.91
CA THR A 66 0.93 2.42 -3.71
C THR A 66 0.52 3.84 -3.31
N GLY A 67 1.28 4.83 -3.78
CA GLY A 67 0.92 6.25 -3.72
C GLY A 67 -0.28 6.59 -4.61
N ILE A 68 -0.80 7.82 -4.47
CA ILE A 68 -1.96 8.30 -5.22
C ILE A 68 -1.73 8.21 -6.74
N GLY A 69 -2.68 7.64 -7.46
CA GLY A 69 -2.64 7.48 -8.93
C GLY A 69 -1.63 6.45 -9.45
N ALA A 70 -0.90 5.78 -8.56
CA ALA A 70 0.13 4.82 -8.93
C ALA A 70 -0.45 3.46 -9.34
N ASN A 71 0.33 2.70 -10.09
CA ASN A 71 0.00 1.36 -10.58
C ASN A 71 1.03 0.32 -10.07
N ILE A 72 0.71 -0.95 -10.25
CA ILE A 72 1.55 -2.08 -9.78
C ILE A 72 2.96 -2.02 -10.37
N GLU A 73 3.10 -1.66 -11.64
CA GLU A 73 4.38 -1.65 -12.34
C GLU A 73 5.38 -0.66 -11.74
N MET A 74 4.89 0.35 -11.00
CA MET A 74 5.75 1.30 -10.31
C MET A 74 6.53 0.69 -9.14
N TRP A 75 6.13 -0.50 -8.67
CA TRP A 75 6.85 -1.23 -7.64
C TRP A 75 8.10 -1.97 -8.14
N GLU A 76 8.30 -2.09 -9.47
CA GLU A 76 9.40 -2.86 -10.04
C GLU A 76 10.78 -2.61 -9.39
N PRO A 77 11.22 -1.35 -9.17
CA PRO A 77 12.53 -1.11 -8.54
C PRO A 77 12.64 -1.72 -7.15
N ALA A 78 11.64 -1.51 -6.30
CA ALA A 78 11.62 -2.03 -4.94
C ALA A 78 11.41 -3.56 -4.91
N ALA A 79 10.52 -4.09 -5.75
CA ALA A 79 10.21 -5.51 -5.78
C ALA A 79 11.42 -6.40 -6.11
N ARG A 80 12.39 -5.87 -6.85
CA ARG A 80 13.64 -6.58 -7.16
C ARG A 80 14.56 -6.76 -5.95
N HIS A 81 14.38 -5.97 -4.90
CA HIS A 81 15.16 -6.00 -3.66
C HIS A 81 14.42 -6.65 -2.48
N LEU A 82 13.10 -6.83 -2.58
CA LEU A 82 12.29 -7.53 -1.56
C LEU A 82 12.19 -9.03 -1.91
N THR A 83 13.30 -9.75 -1.79
CA THR A 83 13.44 -11.11 -2.35
C THR A 83 12.96 -12.23 -1.44
N GLY A 84 12.88 -12.01 -0.13
CA GLY A 84 12.45 -13.03 0.84
C GLY A 84 10.94 -13.06 1.10
N ARG A 85 10.13 -12.40 0.28
CA ARG A 85 8.72 -12.13 0.51
C ARG A 85 7.82 -12.54 -0.65
N ARG A 86 6.60 -12.96 -0.31
CA ARG A 86 5.50 -13.05 -1.27
C ARG A 86 4.85 -11.67 -1.38
N LEU A 87 5.23 -10.91 -2.39
CA LEU A 87 4.72 -9.57 -2.63
C LEU A 87 3.30 -9.64 -3.19
N VAL A 88 2.37 -8.91 -2.58
CA VAL A 88 0.99 -8.75 -3.02
C VAL A 88 0.75 -7.28 -3.34
N MET A 89 0.49 -6.97 -4.60
CA MET A 89 0.36 -5.61 -5.13
C MET A 89 -1.02 -5.41 -5.72
N LEU A 90 -1.60 -4.23 -5.54
CA LEU A 90 -2.94 -3.89 -5.97
C LEU A 90 -2.93 -2.62 -6.81
N ASP A 91 -3.63 -2.64 -7.96
CA ASP A 91 -4.07 -1.40 -8.59
C ASP A 91 -5.33 -0.92 -7.86
N MET A 92 -5.27 0.20 -7.16
CA MET A 92 -6.46 0.77 -6.54
C MET A 92 -7.49 1.15 -7.60
N PRO A 93 -8.80 1.14 -7.30
CA PRO A 93 -9.83 1.52 -8.25
C PRO A 93 -9.53 2.81 -9.00
N GLY A 94 -9.60 2.75 -10.33
CA GLY A 94 -9.29 3.86 -11.23
C GLY A 94 -7.82 4.05 -11.55
N THR A 95 -6.93 3.13 -11.14
CA THR A 95 -5.51 3.13 -11.52
C THR A 95 -5.12 1.84 -12.22
N GLY A 96 -4.04 1.89 -13.00
CA GLY A 96 -3.48 0.73 -13.69
C GLY A 96 -4.51 -0.04 -14.49
N GLY A 97 -4.80 -1.27 -14.09
CA GLY A 97 -5.80 -2.13 -14.73
C GLY A 97 -7.13 -2.25 -13.97
N SER A 98 -7.33 -1.52 -12.88
CA SER A 98 -8.57 -1.54 -12.08
C SER A 98 -9.54 -0.45 -12.55
N PRO A 99 -10.80 -0.79 -12.88
CA PRO A 99 -11.81 0.20 -13.21
C PRO A 99 -12.07 1.19 -12.08
N ALA A 100 -12.42 2.43 -12.41
CA ALA A 100 -12.87 3.40 -11.43
C ALA A 100 -14.20 2.97 -10.79
N LEU A 101 -14.42 3.35 -9.55
CA LEU A 101 -15.69 3.11 -8.86
C LEU A 101 -16.79 4.00 -9.43
N ARG A 102 -18.04 3.55 -9.31
CA ARG A 102 -19.20 4.39 -9.65
C ARG A 102 -19.36 5.53 -8.62
N VAL A 103 -19.07 5.25 -7.36
CA VAL A 103 -19.12 6.21 -6.25
C VAL A 103 -17.79 6.17 -5.51
N GLY A 104 -17.20 7.34 -5.24
CA GLY A 104 -15.93 7.43 -4.53
C GLY A 104 -16.03 6.93 -3.09
N LEU A 105 -15.03 6.20 -2.64
CA LEU A 105 -14.90 5.74 -1.26
C LEU A 105 -14.08 6.74 -0.44
N ARG A 106 -14.31 6.76 0.87
CA ARG A 106 -13.40 7.35 1.86
C ARG A 106 -12.31 6.33 2.24
N MET A 107 -11.26 6.73 2.95
CA MET A 107 -10.16 5.84 3.35
C MET A 107 -10.65 4.56 4.04
N ARG A 108 -11.70 4.63 4.88
CA ARG A 108 -12.33 3.46 5.50
C ARG A 108 -12.87 2.45 4.49
N GLY A 109 -13.48 2.93 3.42
CA GLY A 109 -14.01 2.08 2.35
C GLY A 109 -12.88 1.43 1.53
N TYR A 110 -11.78 2.15 1.29
CA TYR A 110 -10.59 1.56 0.65
C TYR A 110 -9.94 0.50 1.54
N ALA A 111 -9.84 0.70 2.86
CA ALA A 111 -9.34 -0.31 3.80
C ALA A 111 -10.24 -1.57 3.79
N GLN A 112 -11.57 -1.40 3.78
CA GLN A 112 -12.50 -2.51 3.65
C GLN A 112 -12.35 -3.26 2.32
N LEU A 113 -12.12 -2.54 1.21
CA LEU A 113 -11.83 -3.15 -0.09
C LEU A 113 -10.56 -3.99 -0.04
N VAL A 114 -9.49 -3.49 0.59
CA VAL A 114 -8.24 -4.24 0.78
C VAL A 114 -8.50 -5.53 1.57
N THR A 115 -9.25 -5.45 2.67
CA THR A 115 -9.63 -6.65 3.45
C THR A 115 -10.38 -7.67 2.59
N GLN A 116 -11.36 -7.24 1.79
CA GLN A 116 -12.07 -8.13 0.85
C GLN A 116 -11.15 -8.78 -0.19
N VAL A 117 -10.14 -8.05 -0.68
CA VAL A 117 -9.14 -8.63 -1.59
C VAL A 117 -8.29 -9.67 -0.88
N LEU A 118 -7.85 -9.42 0.34
CA LEU A 118 -7.11 -10.39 1.15
C LEU A 118 -7.94 -11.67 1.39
N ASP A 119 -9.24 -11.54 1.67
CA ASP A 119 -10.16 -12.67 1.85
C ASP A 119 -10.23 -13.54 0.59
N VAL A 120 -10.39 -12.93 -0.59
CA VAL A 120 -10.42 -13.67 -1.88
C VAL A 120 -9.08 -14.35 -2.16
N LEU A 121 -7.96 -13.76 -1.75
CA LEU A 121 -6.63 -14.35 -1.91
C LEU A 121 -6.30 -15.42 -0.86
N GLY A 122 -7.16 -15.62 0.16
CA GLY A 122 -6.92 -16.55 1.26
C GLY A 122 -5.75 -16.13 2.15
N LEU A 123 -5.57 -14.83 2.36
CA LEU A 123 -4.52 -14.25 3.18
C LEU A 123 -5.13 -13.72 4.49
N ASP A 124 -5.01 -14.48 5.57
CA ASP A 124 -5.58 -14.11 6.86
C ASP A 124 -4.84 -12.93 7.52
N ARG A 125 -3.52 -12.96 7.48
CA ARG A 125 -2.66 -11.93 8.10
C ARG A 125 -1.43 -11.66 7.22
N VAL A 126 -1.09 -10.38 7.03
CA VAL A 126 0.00 -9.94 6.15
C VAL A 126 0.86 -8.87 6.82
N ASP A 127 2.10 -8.72 6.36
CA ASP A 127 2.84 -7.48 6.54
C ASP A 127 2.31 -6.44 5.57
N VAL A 128 2.35 -5.17 5.94
CA VAL A 128 1.84 -4.09 5.10
C VAL A 128 2.89 -3.01 4.93
N LEU A 129 3.31 -2.77 3.70
CA LEU A 129 4.11 -1.61 3.33
C LEU A 129 3.22 -0.60 2.61
N GLY A 130 3.00 0.55 3.23
CA GLY A 130 2.25 1.65 2.65
C GLY A 130 3.15 2.82 2.27
N TYR A 131 3.17 3.18 0.98
CA TYR A 131 3.93 4.30 0.45
C TYR A 131 3.02 5.50 0.17
N SER A 132 3.35 6.67 0.72
CA SER A 132 2.64 7.93 0.46
C SER A 132 1.13 7.81 0.79
N TRP A 133 0.23 7.98 -0.18
CA TRP A 133 -1.22 7.74 -0.03
C TRP A 133 -1.52 6.32 0.47
N GLY A 134 -0.77 5.33 -0.03
CA GLY A 134 -0.85 3.96 0.46
C GLY A 134 -0.45 3.82 1.92
N GLY A 135 0.42 4.70 2.43
CA GLY A 135 0.76 4.77 3.85
C GLY A 135 -0.40 5.26 4.72
N ALA A 136 -1.20 6.21 4.22
CA ALA A 136 -2.45 6.60 4.88
C ALA A 136 -3.47 5.43 4.87
N LEU A 137 -3.55 4.69 3.76
CA LEU A 137 -4.40 3.51 3.66
C LEU A 137 -3.92 2.38 4.58
N ALA A 138 -2.61 2.15 4.69
CA ALA A 138 -2.02 1.16 5.60
C ALA A 138 -2.34 1.47 7.07
N GLN A 139 -2.23 2.73 7.48
CA GLN A 139 -2.65 3.19 8.81
C GLN A 139 -4.15 2.90 9.05
N GLN A 140 -5.00 3.23 8.07
CA GLN A 140 -6.44 2.98 8.16
C GLN A 140 -6.75 1.48 8.24
N LEU A 141 -6.05 0.64 7.47
CA LEU A 141 -6.21 -0.82 7.49
C LEU A 141 -5.82 -1.39 8.85
N ALA A 142 -4.66 -1.00 9.38
CA ALA A 142 -4.16 -1.47 10.68
C ALA A 142 -5.09 -1.08 11.84
N HIS A 143 -5.71 0.11 11.79
CA HIS A 143 -6.68 0.54 12.78
C HIS A 143 -8.04 -0.18 12.64
N GLN A 144 -8.49 -0.44 11.41
CA GLN A 144 -9.84 -0.95 11.13
C GLN A 144 -9.93 -2.48 11.18
N ALA A 145 -8.85 -3.17 10.85
CA ALA A 145 -8.73 -4.63 10.82
C ALA A 145 -7.37 -5.06 11.40
N PRO A 146 -7.12 -4.81 12.70
CA PRO A 146 -5.82 -5.03 13.33
C PRO A 146 -5.37 -6.49 13.23
N GLU A 147 -6.29 -7.44 13.28
CA GLU A 147 -6.01 -8.87 13.16
C GLU A 147 -5.43 -9.28 11.80
N ARG A 148 -5.63 -8.43 10.77
CA ARG A 148 -5.16 -8.69 9.39
C ARG A 148 -3.72 -8.22 9.15
N VAL A 149 -3.14 -7.44 10.06
CA VAL A 149 -1.81 -6.85 9.93
C VAL A 149 -0.87 -7.48 10.98
N ARG A 150 0.31 -7.97 10.54
CA ARG A 150 1.36 -8.47 11.42
C ARG A 150 2.32 -7.34 11.82
N ALA A 151 2.88 -6.67 10.83
CA ALA A 151 3.79 -5.55 10.97
C ALA A 151 3.48 -4.47 9.93
N LEU A 152 3.81 -3.22 10.25
CA LEU A 152 3.48 -2.06 9.45
C LEU A 152 4.76 -1.33 9.01
N VAL A 153 4.90 -1.01 7.73
CA VAL A 153 5.97 -0.18 7.19
C VAL A 153 5.32 1.04 6.52
N LEU A 154 5.61 2.22 7.05
CA LEU A 154 5.06 3.50 6.59
C LEU A 154 6.16 4.32 5.92
N VAL A 155 6.08 4.49 4.60
CA VAL A 155 7.13 5.12 3.79
C VAL A 155 6.62 6.43 3.18
N ALA A 156 7.35 7.53 3.39
CA ALA A 156 7.07 8.83 2.80
C ALA A 156 5.59 9.24 2.90
N THR A 157 5.00 9.14 4.08
CA THR A 157 3.57 9.32 4.33
C THR A 157 3.28 10.33 5.44
N THR A 158 2.01 10.55 5.73
CA THR A 158 1.50 11.57 6.65
C THR A 158 0.38 11.01 7.53
N PRO A 159 0.18 11.53 8.74
CA PRO A 159 -1.02 11.22 9.54
C PRO A 159 -2.29 11.94 9.02
N GLY A 160 -2.22 12.66 7.88
CA GLY A 160 -3.33 13.46 7.37
C GLY A 160 -3.49 14.80 8.11
N LEU A 161 -4.73 15.21 8.40
CA LEU A 161 -4.98 16.43 9.15
C LEU A 161 -4.30 16.38 10.53
N GLY A 162 -3.56 17.43 10.85
CA GLY A 162 -2.73 17.53 12.07
C GLY A 162 -1.29 17.07 11.87
N GLY A 163 -0.93 16.62 10.66
CA GLY A 163 0.45 16.56 10.17
C GLY A 163 0.92 17.89 9.58
N GLN A 164 2.18 17.94 9.16
CA GLN A 164 2.73 19.07 8.40
C GLN A 164 2.22 18.97 6.96
N PRO A 165 1.45 19.94 6.45
CA PRO A 165 1.04 19.92 5.05
C PRO A 165 2.23 20.23 4.13
N PRO A 166 2.21 19.75 2.88
CA PRO A 166 3.11 20.23 1.86
C PRO A 166 2.84 21.71 1.55
N SER A 167 3.79 22.36 0.87
CA SER A 167 3.59 23.78 0.47
C SER A 167 2.35 23.92 -0.43
N PRO A 168 1.70 25.11 -0.46
CA PRO A 168 0.53 25.34 -1.32
C PRO A 168 0.80 25.04 -2.81
N TRP A 169 2.01 25.29 -3.30
CA TRP A 169 2.40 25.01 -4.68
C TRP A 169 2.47 23.50 -4.95
N VAL A 170 3.00 22.72 -4.01
CA VAL A 170 3.01 21.24 -4.10
C VAL A 170 1.58 20.70 -4.09
N LEU A 171 0.71 21.23 -3.24
CA LEU A 171 -0.71 20.87 -3.23
C LEU A 171 -1.40 21.18 -4.55
N ALA A 172 -1.14 22.36 -5.13
CA ALA A 172 -1.69 22.75 -6.42
C ALA A 172 -1.23 21.81 -7.55
N LEU A 173 0.06 21.44 -7.57
CA LEU A 173 0.59 20.49 -8.55
C LEU A 173 0.01 19.07 -8.33
N MET A 174 -0.26 18.67 -7.09
CA MET A 174 -0.85 17.39 -6.75
C MET A 174 -2.34 17.31 -7.06
N SER A 175 -3.05 18.42 -7.14
CA SER A 175 -4.48 18.41 -7.48
C SER A 175 -4.76 17.95 -8.92
N SER A 176 -3.75 17.96 -9.80
CA SER A 176 -3.82 17.51 -11.18
C SER A 176 -3.03 16.21 -11.41
N PRO A 177 -3.59 15.23 -12.16
CA PRO A 177 -2.86 14.03 -12.55
C PRO A 177 -1.93 14.26 -13.76
N ALA A 178 -1.71 15.47 -14.23
CA ALA A 178 -0.95 15.78 -15.45
C ALA A 178 0.44 15.11 -15.51
N ARG A 179 1.09 14.90 -14.35
CA ARG A 179 2.37 14.18 -14.21
C ARG A 179 2.30 12.69 -14.61
N TYR A 180 1.11 12.14 -14.78
CA TYR A 180 0.88 10.78 -15.26
C TYR A 180 0.67 10.72 -16.77
N TYR A 181 0.40 11.85 -17.42
CA TYR A 181 0.04 11.93 -18.83
C TYR A 181 1.12 12.62 -19.68
N SER A 182 2.03 13.38 -19.06
CA SER A 182 3.06 14.14 -19.78
C SER A 182 4.43 13.96 -19.14
N ARG A 183 5.37 13.38 -19.94
CA ARG A 183 6.78 13.24 -19.53
C ARG A 183 7.45 14.59 -19.31
N THR A 184 7.16 15.56 -20.18
CA THR A 184 7.69 16.94 -20.06
C THR A 184 7.19 17.58 -18.77
N TYR A 185 5.89 17.48 -18.48
CA TYR A 185 5.32 18.01 -17.24
C TYR A 185 5.96 17.33 -16.02
N LEU A 186 6.09 16.00 -16.04
CA LEU A 186 6.75 15.25 -14.96
C LEU A 186 8.19 15.72 -14.74
N ARG A 187 8.99 15.87 -15.82
CA ARG A 187 10.39 16.35 -15.72
C ARG A 187 10.48 17.74 -15.11
N LEU A 188 9.61 18.66 -15.51
CA LEU A 188 9.62 20.04 -15.02
C LEU A 188 9.16 20.16 -13.56
N THR A 189 8.21 19.34 -13.14
CA THR A 189 7.59 19.42 -11.81
C THR A 189 8.21 18.48 -10.79
N ALA A 190 8.93 17.44 -11.18
CA ALA A 190 9.52 16.45 -10.29
C ALA A 190 10.41 17.03 -9.18
N PRO A 191 11.27 18.02 -9.43
CA PRO A 191 12.08 18.65 -8.37
C PRO A 191 11.22 19.28 -7.27
N LEU A 192 10.12 19.92 -7.65
CA LEU A 192 9.20 20.57 -6.71
C LEU A 192 8.30 19.57 -6.00
N LEU A 193 7.84 18.52 -6.71
CA LEU A 193 6.92 17.52 -6.18
C LEU A 193 7.61 16.47 -5.33
N PHE A 194 8.82 16.05 -5.74
CA PHE A 194 9.45 14.87 -5.16
C PHE A 194 10.81 15.15 -4.55
N GLY A 195 11.38 16.35 -4.71
CA GLY A 195 12.76 16.63 -4.30
C GLY A 195 13.80 15.84 -5.10
N SER A 196 13.41 15.30 -6.25
CA SER A 196 14.26 14.49 -7.14
C SER A 196 15.02 15.38 -8.12
N SER A 197 16.13 14.87 -8.68
CA SER A 197 16.84 15.54 -9.76
C SER A 197 15.96 15.71 -11.01
N PRO A 198 16.11 16.80 -11.78
CA PRO A 198 15.43 16.95 -13.05
C PRO A 198 15.71 15.74 -13.96
N GLY A 199 14.68 15.05 -14.38
CA GLY A 199 14.78 13.85 -15.23
C GLY A 199 14.85 12.52 -14.48
N ALA A 200 15.41 12.43 -13.27
CA ALA A 200 15.50 11.16 -12.53
C ALA A 200 14.12 10.49 -12.38
N ALA A 201 13.11 11.24 -11.94
CA ALA A 201 11.75 10.73 -11.78
C ALA A 201 11.08 10.33 -13.10
N ALA A 202 11.40 10.98 -14.23
CA ALA A 202 10.76 10.73 -15.52
C ALA A 202 11.45 9.63 -16.33
N ASP A 203 12.74 9.44 -16.14
CA ASP A 203 13.59 8.56 -16.95
C ASP A 203 13.82 7.19 -16.29
N SER A 204 13.46 7.04 -15.00
CA SER A 204 13.50 5.78 -14.27
C SER A 204 12.45 4.77 -14.77
N SER A 205 12.60 3.48 -14.39
CA SER A 205 11.57 2.46 -14.63
C SER A 205 10.25 2.84 -13.96
N HIS A 206 10.30 3.37 -12.74
CA HIS A 206 9.16 3.92 -12.02
C HIS A 206 8.45 5.04 -12.80
N GLY A 207 9.21 5.99 -13.39
CA GLY A 207 8.66 7.07 -14.22
C GLY A 207 8.02 6.56 -15.51
N ARG A 208 8.64 5.58 -16.18
CA ARG A 208 8.07 4.94 -17.38
C ARG A 208 6.77 4.18 -17.05
N ALA A 209 6.74 3.42 -15.96
CA ALA A 209 5.55 2.72 -15.49
C ALA A 209 4.39 3.69 -15.22
N ARG A 210 4.69 4.84 -14.60
CA ARG A 210 3.73 5.92 -14.34
C ARG A 210 3.04 6.42 -15.62
N LEU A 211 3.80 6.62 -16.68
CA LEU A 211 3.30 7.14 -17.97
C LEU A 211 2.62 6.05 -18.81
N HIS A 212 2.99 4.79 -18.64
CA HIS A 212 2.46 3.67 -19.42
C HIS A 212 1.01 3.34 -19.05
N ARG A 213 0.66 3.41 -17.77
CA ARG A 213 -0.69 3.14 -17.27
C ARG A 213 -1.14 4.26 -16.31
N PRO A 214 -1.49 5.43 -16.84
CA PRO A 214 -1.95 6.55 -16.01
C PRO A 214 -3.27 6.23 -15.31
N PRO A 215 -3.54 6.83 -14.14
CA PRO A 215 -4.85 6.74 -13.50
C PRO A 215 -5.92 7.38 -14.38
N SER A 216 -7.16 6.89 -14.33
CA SER A 216 -8.27 7.64 -14.89
C SER A 216 -8.49 8.96 -14.12
N LEU A 217 -9.02 9.99 -14.78
CA LEU A 217 -9.33 11.25 -14.10
C LEU A 217 -10.29 11.04 -12.92
N VAL A 218 -11.31 10.19 -13.12
CA VAL A 218 -12.28 9.82 -12.08
C VAL A 218 -11.57 9.12 -10.92
N GLY A 219 -10.75 8.10 -11.20
CA GLY A 219 -10.04 7.36 -10.15
C GLY A 219 -9.09 8.23 -9.36
N TYR A 220 -8.35 9.12 -10.03
CA TYR A 220 -7.47 10.06 -9.35
C TYR A 220 -8.25 11.01 -8.42
N THR A 221 -9.35 11.57 -8.91
CA THR A 221 -10.23 12.44 -8.11
C THR A 221 -10.85 11.70 -6.94
N GLN A 222 -11.24 10.43 -7.11
CA GLN A 222 -11.75 9.60 -6.03
C GLN A 222 -10.70 9.34 -4.94
N GLN A 223 -9.42 9.17 -5.31
CA GLN A 223 -8.35 9.01 -4.33
C GLN A 223 -8.03 10.33 -3.58
N LEU A 224 -8.09 11.48 -4.26
CA LEU A 224 -8.02 12.78 -3.60
C LEU A 224 -9.19 12.97 -2.62
N TYR A 225 -10.40 12.61 -3.04
CA TYR A 225 -11.58 12.65 -2.16
C TYR A 225 -11.42 11.74 -0.95
N ALA A 226 -10.85 10.54 -1.11
CA ALA A 226 -10.65 9.59 -0.03
C ALA A 226 -9.79 10.17 1.11
N VAL A 227 -8.69 10.86 0.76
CA VAL A 227 -7.74 11.42 1.73
C VAL A 227 -8.13 12.82 2.22
N SER A 228 -9.03 13.50 1.49
CA SER A 228 -9.53 14.82 1.87
C SER A 228 -10.22 14.77 3.23
N GLY A 229 -9.71 15.55 4.18
CA GLY A 229 -10.23 15.61 5.56
C GLY A 229 -9.93 14.35 6.40
N TRP A 230 -9.19 13.38 5.87
CA TRP A 230 -8.77 12.20 6.63
C TRP A 230 -7.66 12.53 7.62
N SER A 231 -7.67 11.82 8.76
CA SER A 231 -6.62 11.88 9.77
C SER A 231 -6.56 10.58 10.56
N SER A 232 -5.35 10.10 10.80
CA SER A 232 -5.08 9.01 11.73
C SER A 232 -4.75 9.51 13.14
N ARG A 233 -4.44 10.79 13.30
CA ARG A 233 -3.88 11.38 14.53
C ARG A 233 -4.66 11.02 15.80
N TRP A 234 -5.98 10.91 15.70
CA TRP A 234 -6.84 10.68 16.84
C TRP A 234 -6.81 9.25 17.39
N TRP A 235 -6.38 8.30 16.56
CA TRP A 235 -6.40 6.88 16.88
C TRP A 235 -5.06 6.15 16.63
N LEU A 236 -3.99 6.84 16.20
CA LEU A 236 -2.66 6.23 16.00
C LEU A 236 -2.14 5.50 17.22
N ARG A 237 -2.43 5.99 18.43
CA ARG A 237 -2.06 5.33 19.69
C ARG A 237 -2.76 3.99 19.94
N GLN A 238 -3.76 3.65 19.13
CA GLN A 238 -4.49 2.38 19.18
C GLN A 238 -3.95 1.36 18.16
N VAL A 239 -2.94 1.75 17.37
CA VAL A 239 -2.29 0.88 16.38
C VAL A 239 -1.08 0.25 17.05
N ASP A 240 -1.28 -0.92 17.67
CA ASP A 240 -0.28 -1.62 18.48
C ASP A 240 0.65 -2.55 17.67
N HIS A 241 0.72 -2.35 16.35
CA HIS A 241 1.57 -3.13 15.48
C HIS A 241 3.01 -2.63 15.54
N PRO A 242 4.02 -3.52 15.55
CA PRO A 242 5.39 -3.13 15.26
C PRO A 242 5.42 -2.34 13.96
N THR A 243 5.95 -1.13 14.02
CA THR A 243 5.90 -0.21 12.89
C THR A 243 7.26 0.37 12.57
N LEU A 244 7.69 0.24 11.31
CA LEU A 244 8.81 0.99 10.76
C LEU A 244 8.28 2.22 10.03
N VAL A 245 8.74 3.40 10.42
CA VAL A 245 8.44 4.67 9.76
C VAL A 245 9.70 5.13 9.02
N ILE A 246 9.63 5.26 7.70
CA ILE A 246 10.76 5.76 6.89
C ILE A 246 10.37 7.11 6.28
N GLY A 247 11.06 8.16 6.70
CA GLY A 247 10.96 9.51 6.15
C GLY A 247 12.16 9.86 5.28
N ALA A 248 12.00 10.82 4.37
CA ALA A 248 13.10 11.37 3.58
C ALA A 248 13.33 12.85 3.92
N ARG A 249 14.60 13.24 4.09
CA ARG A 249 14.98 14.58 4.59
C ARG A 249 14.61 15.71 3.62
N ARG A 250 14.54 15.41 2.33
CA ARG A 250 14.22 16.37 1.25
C ARG A 250 12.87 16.11 0.58
N ASP A 251 11.94 15.47 1.30
CA ASP A 251 10.59 15.18 0.79
C ASP A 251 9.69 16.43 0.89
N PRO A 252 9.32 17.06 -0.23
CA PRO A 252 8.45 18.23 -0.21
C PRO A 252 6.95 17.86 -0.15
N LEU A 253 6.61 16.61 -0.48
CA LEU A 253 5.23 16.13 -0.57
C LEU A 253 4.75 15.53 0.76
N ALA A 254 5.59 14.74 1.42
CA ALA A 254 5.39 14.29 2.79
C ALA A 254 6.53 14.82 3.67
N PRO A 255 6.49 16.10 4.11
CA PRO A 255 7.57 16.70 4.86
C PRO A 255 8.10 15.82 6.00
N PRO A 256 9.42 15.81 6.27
CA PRO A 256 10.08 14.89 7.23
C PRO A 256 9.43 14.90 8.62
N ARG A 257 8.89 16.04 9.03
CA ARG A 257 8.15 16.18 10.29
C ARG A 257 6.98 15.22 10.44
N ASN A 258 6.38 14.76 9.31
CA ASN A 258 5.29 13.79 9.35
C ASN A 258 5.78 12.41 9.82
N ALA A 259 6.96 11.98 9.40
CA ALA A 259 7.56 10.74 9.89
C ALA A 259 7.84 10.80 11.41
N GLU A 260 8.34 11.93 11.91
CA GLU A 260 8.55 12.16 13.33
C GLU A 260 7.22 12.14 14.12
N ILE A 261 6.17 12.78 13.59
CA ILE A 261 4.83 12.78 14.21
C ILE A 261 4.24 11.36 14.26
N LEU A 262 4.39 10.58 13.17
CA LEU A 262 3.92 9.20 13.12
C LEU A 262 4.65 8.33 14.14
N ALA A 263 5.99 8.37 14.15
CA ALA A 263 6.79 7.58 15.07
C ALA A 263 6.56 7.94 16.55
N ALA A 264 6.36 9.22 16.85
CA ALA A 264 6.06 9.67 18.21
C ALA A 264 4.65 9.29 18.69
N ALA A 265 3.71 9.06 17.76
CA ALA A 265 2.32 8.74 18.10
C ALA A 265 2.03 7.24 18.17
N LEU A 266 2.76 6.43 17.43
CA LEU A 266 2.62 4.96 17.41
C LEU A 266 3.28 4.35 18.65
N PRO A 267 2.64 3.37 19.33
CA PRO A 267 3.17 2.77 20.57
C PRO A 267 4.48 2.00 20.39
N ASP A 268 4.65 1.34 19.25
CA ASP A 268 5.81 0.52 18.90
C ASP A 268 6.32 0.91 17.51
N ALA A 269 7.14 1.96 17.46
CA ALA A 269 7.65 2.51 16.20
C ALA A 269 9.14 2.74 16.21
N ARG A 270 9.81 2.25 15.15
CA ARG A 270 11.17 2.60 14.75
C ARG A 270 11.12 3.68 13.67
N LEU A 271 11.86 4.77 13.84
CA LEU A 271 11.98 5.85 12.86
C LEU A 271 13.33 5.78 12.14
N GLU A 272 13.27 5.78 10.82
CA GLU A 272 14.44 5.91 9.95
C GLU A 272 14.30 7.14 9.04
N MET A 273 15.37 7.94 8.98
CA MET A 273 15.42 9.15 8.16
C MET A 273 16.51 9.02 7.10
N VAL A 274 16.11 8.84 5.83
CA VAL A 274 17.03 8.69 4.72
C VAL A 274 17.32 10.03 4.02
N ASP A 275 18.50 10.10 3.37
CA ASP A 275 18.80 11.19 2.47
C ASP A 275 18.14 10.94 1.11
N GLY A 276 17.16 11.78 0.76
CA GLY A 276 16.40 11.61 -0.48
C GLY A 276 15.18 12.51 -0.54
N GLY A 277 14.47 12.43 -1.63
CA GLY A 277 13.16 13.04 -1.85
C GLY A 277 12.05 12.02 -1.68
N HIS A 278 10.84 12.38 -2.10
CA HIS A 278 9.64 11.54 -1.98
C HIS A 278 9.79 10.16 -2.65
N LEU A 279 10.56 10.05 -3.73
CA LEU A 279 10.71 8.81 -4.51
C LEU A 279 11.90 7.94 -4.07
N PHE A 280 12.53 8.20 -2.92
CA PHE A 280 13.76 7.50 -2.49
C PHE A 280 13.65 5.97 -2.55
N LEU A 281 12.50 5.41 -2.17
CA LEU A 281 12.27 3.96 -2.20
C LEU A 281 12.38 3.33 -3.60
N PHE A 282 12.28 4.16 -4.65
CA PHE A 282 12.36 3.73 -6.05
C PHE A 282 13.61 4.24 -6.75
N GLU A 283 14.21 5.33 -6.26
CA GLU A 283 15.44 5.92 -6.79
C GLU A 283 16.68 5.27 -6.17
N ASP A 284 16.61 4.87 -4.89
CA ASP A 284 17.60 4.11 -4.14
C ASP A 284 16.93 2.91 -3.47
N ALA A 285 16.41 2.00 -4.32
CA ALA A 285 15.61 0.88 -3.88
C ALA A 285 16.39 -0.11 -3.01
N GLU A 286 17.69 -0.26 -3.23
CA GLU A 286 18.54 -1.14 -2.43
C GLU A 286 18.57 -0.70 -0.97
N GLN A 287 18.90 0.56 -0.70
CA GLN A 287 18.94 1.10 0.67
C GLN A 287 17.56 1.05 1.32
N GLY A 288 16.52 1.53 0.62
CA GLY A 288 15.17 1.58 1.16
C GLY A 288 14.61 0.20 1.50
N CYS A 289 14.83 -0.79 0.62
CA CYS A 289 14.35 -2.15 0.83
C CYS A 289 15.19 -2.91 1.87
N ALA A 290 16.48 -2.61 2.02
CA ALA A 290 17.30 -3.19 3.08
C ALA A 290 16.76 -2.84 4.47
N LEU A 291 16.31 -1.60 4.70
CA LEU A 291 15.66 -1.20 5.94
C LEU A 291 14.34 -1.96 6.19
N VAL A 292 13.58 -2.21 5.12
CA VAL A 292 12.33 -2.97 5.20
C VAL A 292 12.57 -4.43 5.55
N GLU A 293 13.55 -5.08 4.87
CA GLU A 293 13.89 -6.48 5.12
C GLU A 293 14.51 -6.69 6.51
N ASP A 294 15.38 -5.79 6.96
CA ASP A 294 15.96 -5.80 8.32
C ASP A 294 14.83 -5.79 9.37
N PHE A 295 13.90 -4.85 9.23
CA PHE A 295 12.77 -4.74 10.16
C PHE A 295 11.83 -5.94 10.11
N LEU A 296 11.40 -6.36 8.93
CA LEU A 296 10.42 -7.45 8.78
C LEU A 296 11.04 -8.84 9.01
N GLY A 297 12.37 -8.97 8.88
CA GLY A 297 13.13 -10.19 9.17
C GLY A 297 13.36 -10.43 10.65
N ASP A 298 13.19 -9.42 11.48
CA ASP A 298 13.29 -9.55 12.94
C ASP A 298 12.18 -10.50 13.45
N PRO A 299 12.53 -11.63 14.11
CA PRO A 299 11.57 -12.57 14.67
C PRO A 299 10.65 -11.93 15.73
N ASP A 300 11.09 -10.83 16.33
CA ASP A 300 10.31 -10.07 17.31
C ASP A 300 9.42 -8.99 16.64
N ALA A 301 9.65 -8.67 15.37
CA ALA A 301 8.73 -7.85 14.59
C ALA A 301 7.40 -8.58 14.40
N GLY A 302 6.39 -8.22 15.21
CA GLY A 302 5.05 -8.83 15.21
C GLY A 302 4.77 -9.76 16.40
N ALA A 303 5.70 -9.90 17.33
CA ALA A 303 5.37 -10.46 18.64
C ALA A 303 4.48 -9.48 19.42
N PRO A 304 3.45 -9.96 20.15
CA PRO A 304 2.63 -9.09 21.00
C PRO A 304 3.52 -8.31 21.99
N VAL A 305 3.25 -7.01 22.17
CA VAL A 305 4.00 -6.10 23.06
C VAL A 305 4.15 -6.69 24.48
N GLU A 306 3.18 -7.46 24.95
CA GLU A 306 3.25 -8.19 26.23
C GLU A 306 4.37 -9.23 26.28
N GLN A 307 4.65 -9.92 25.16
CA GLN A 307 5.74 -10.91 25.09
C GLN A 307 7.11 -10.24 25.03
N LEU A 308 7.22 -9.08 24.35
CA LEU A 308 8.45 -8.30 24.30
C LEU A 308 8.81 -7.72 25.67
N ARG A 309 7.82 -7.18 26.41
CA ARG A 309 8.03 -6.70 27.79
C ARG A 309 8.41 -7.81 28.76
N ALA A 310 7.87 -9.02 28.59
CA ALA A 310 8.24 -10.17 29.42
C ALA A 310 9.68 -10.65 29.18
N ARG A 311 10.25 -10.44 27.99
CA ARG A 311 11.64 -10.80 27.65
C ARG A 311 12.65 -9.74 28.08
N SER A 312 12.28 -8.45 28.07
CA SER A 312 13.15 -7.34 28.49
C SER A 312 13.25 -7.16 30.01
N GLY A 313 12.44 -7.86 30.77
CA GLY A 313 12.43 -7.84 32.25
C GLY A 313 13.23 -8.96 32.93
N ARG A 314 14.20 -9.57 32.22
CA ARG A 314 15.18 -10.50 32.84
C ARG A 314 16.54 -9.87 32.91
#